data_b246f9ae43044c6a0f0c6291b2feed94
#
_entry.id   b246f9ae43044c6a0f0c6291b2feed94
#
_cell.length_a   1.000
_cell.length_b   1.000
_cell.length_c   1.000
_cell.angle_alpha   90.00
_cell.angle_beta   90.00
_cell.angle_gamma   90.00
#
_symmetry.space_group_name_H-M   'P 1'
#
loop_
_entity.id
_entity.type
_entity.pdbx_description
1 polymer ?
#
loop_
_entity_poly.entity_id
_entity_poly.type
_entity_poly.pdbx_seq_one_letter_code
_entity_poly.pdbx_strand_id
1 'polypeptide(L)'
;MMVAQGGFDKKEEVENPSEVLLNPSDPEATFRYKAGGKHLGYVGNVVEAVGEKSSLVIDYDYQQNIYADNQFMKDYLNEKKDFSDGSFIVADGAYSGEENSRLASEHNLKLVTTNFTGRKPDEIYADFVFTDDGKYLVKCKNKCVPEDCIYDPGNDRSVAYFRISDCEGCPYKERCQPRFLKTRVRKEVSWKSVGRAKQFQYMQTEEFSEYAKFRNGVEAIPSLLRRRYHVDKIPVHGKKRTRLFFGFKIAALDFQKLLDYTNSLDSYASNKKTA
;
A
#
# COMPACT_ATOMS: atom_id res chain seq x y z
N MET A 1 -16.13 27.17 -16.19
CA MET A 1 -17.45 26.54 -16.40
C MET A 1 -18.14 27.25 -17.56
N MET A 2 -18.10 26.69 -18.76
CA MET A 2 -18.92 27.18 -19.86
C MET A 2 -20.13 26.26 -19.97
N VAL A 3 -21.29 26.75 -19.62
CA VAL A 3 -22.57 26.13 -19.96
C VAL A 3 -23.01 26.82 -21.24
N ALA A 4 -22.78 26.16 -22.38
CA ALA A 4 -23.31 26.62 -23.65
C ALA A 4 -24.83 26.39 -23.66
N GLN A 5 -25.58 27.40 -24.13
CA GLN A 5 -27.00 27.28 -24.40
C GLN A 5 -27.18 26.24 -25.53
N GLY A 6 -27.67 25.06 -25.19
CA GLY A 6 -28.22 24.13 -26.18
C GLY A 6 -27.45 22.86 -26.52
N GLY A 7 -26.45 22.42 -25.77
CA GLY A 7 -25.80 21.13 -26.02
C GLY A 7 -24.45 20.99 -25.31
N PHE A 8 -24.08 19.74 -25.05
CA PHE A 8 -22.71 19.45 -24.59
C PHE A 8 -21.81 19.33 -25.84
N ASP A 9 -20.96 20.33 -26.06
CA ASP A 9 -19.95 20.22 -27.10
C ASP A 9 -18.93 19.12 -26.75
N LYS A 10 -18.41 18.46 -27.81
CA LYS A 10 -17.29 17.52 -27.63
C LYS A 10 -16.12 18.28 -27.01
N LYS A 11 -15.50 17.67 -25.99
CA LYS A 11 -14.30 18.20 -25.36
C LYS A 11 -13.23 18.48 -26.40
N GLU A 12 -12.81 19.73 -26.49
CA GLU A 12 -11.51 20.07 -27.02
C GLU A 12 -10.43 19.52 -26.06
N GLU A 13 -9.23 19.26 -26.57
CA GLU A 13 -8.12 18.78 -25.76
C GLU A 13 -7.87 19.74 -24.58
N VAL A 14 -8.05 19.23 -23.36
CA VAL A 14 -7.86 20.02 -22.14
C VAL A 14 -6.44 19.74 -21.64
N GLU A 15 -5.65 20.80 -21.47
CA GLU A 15 -4.27 20.71 -20.98
C GLU A 15 -4.17 20.01 -19.61
N ASN A 16 -5.20 20.11 -18.77
CA ASN A 16 -5.24 19.55 -17.44
C ASN A 16 -6.50 18.68 -17.23
N PRO A 17 -6.42 17.36 -17.39
CA PRO A 17 -7.56 16.46 -17.20
C PRO A 17 -8.23 16.54 -15.82
N SER A 18 -7.52 17.00 -14.79
CA SER A 18 -8.04 17.17 -13.43
C SER A 18 -9.04 18.32 -13.29
N GLU A 19 -9.04 19.29 -14.20
CA GLU A 19 -9.95 20.44 -14.21
C GLU A 19 -11.26 20.16 -14.94
N VAL A 20 -11.38 19.00 -15.53
CA VAL A 20 -12.56 18.63 -16.31
C VAL A 20 -13.70 18.20 -15.41
N LEU A 21 -14.83 18.90 -15.51
CA LEU A 21 -16.07 18.47 -14.87
C LEU A 21 -16.57 17.16 -15.53
N LEU A 22 -16.42 16.05 -14.82
CA LEU A 22 -16.72 14.71 -15.34
C LEU A 22 -18.20 14.34 -15.19
N ASN A 23 -18.86 14.86 -14.15
CA ASN A 23 -20.28 14.63 -13.89
C ASN A 23 -20.94 15.92 -13.37
N PRO A 24 -21.84 16.55 -14.12
CA PRO A 24 -22.53 17.75 -13.67
C PRO A 24 -23.40 17.55 -12.42
N SER A 25 -23.93 16.33 -12.23
CA SER A 25 -24.77 15.98 -11.07
C SER A 25 -23.93 15.66 -9.82
N ASP A 26 -22.65 15.37 -9.99
CA ASP A 26 -21.70 15.09 -8.91
C ASP A 26 -20.31 15.62 -9.30
N PRO A 27 -20.07 16.93 -9.15
CA PRO A 27 -18.83 17.57 -9.60
C PRO A 27 -17.55 17.06 -8.91
N GLU A 28 -17.70 16.51 -7.70
CA GLU A 28 -16.58 16.00 -6.91
C GLU A 28 -16.21 14.55 -7.28
N ALA A 29 -17.06 13.83 -8.03
CA ALA A 29 -16.78 12.48 -8.46
C ALA A 29 -15.68 12.45 -9.53
N THR A 30 -14.70 11.56 -9.36
CA THR A 30 -13.57 11.40 -10.28
C THR A 30 -13.52 10.02 -10.91
N PHE A 31 -12.82 9.91 -12.04
CA PHE A 31 -12.62 8.63 -12.73
C PHE A 31 -11.40 7.89 -12.22
N ARG A 32 -11.56 6.56 -12.06
CA ARG A 32 -10.45 5.62 -11.95
C ARG A 32 -10.62 4.50 -12.97
N TYR A 33 -9.54 4.16 -13.66
CA TYR A 33 -9.50 3.00 -14.51
C TYR A 33 -8.97 1.80 -13.72
N LYS A 34 -9.77 0.76 -13.54
CA LYS A 34 -9.38 -0.46 -12.80
C LYS A 34 -10.02 -1.69 -13.45
N ALA A 35 -9.24 -2.77 -13.57
CA ALA A 35 -9.71 -4.05 -14.10
C ALA A 35 -10.43 -3.96 -15.47
N GLY A 36 -9.89 -3.13 -16.38
CA GLY A 36 -10.46 -2.96 -17.73
C GLY A 36 -11.70 -2.07 -17.80
N GLY A 37 -12.18 -1.51 -16.68
CA GLY A 37 -13.36 -0.67 -16.60
C GLY A 37 -13.08 0.76 -16.12
N LYS A 38 -13.93 1.70 -16.54
CA LYS A 38 -13.96 3.07 -16.01
C LYS A 38 -14.93 3.13 -14.84
N HIS A 39 -14.46 3.59 -13.69
CA HIS A 39 -15.27 3.77 -12.49
C HIS A 39 -15.32 5.24 -12.14
N LEU A 40 -16.51 5.82 -12.18
CA LEU A 40 -16.76 7.19 -11.76
C LEU A 40 -17.30 7.17 -10.34
N GLY A 41 -16.75 8.00 -9.45
CA GLY A 41 -17.24 8.14 -8.09
C GLY A 41 -16.13 8.40 -7.08
N TYR A 42 -16.18 7.63 -6.01
CA TYR A 42 -15.33 7.78 -4.84
C TYR A 42 -14.67 6.44 -4.47
N VAL A 43 -13.62 6.50 -3.67
CA VAL A 43 -12.97 5.34 -3.06
C VAL A 43 -13.19 5.38 -1.55
N GLY A 44 -13.61 4.24 -0.98
CA GLY A 44 -13.69 4.04 0.45
C GLY A 44 -12.59 3.09 0.92
N ASN A 45 -11.81 3.51 1.90
CA ASN A 45 -10.84 2.70 2.60
C ASN A 45 -11.34 2.45 4.03
N VAL A 46 -11.06 1.29 4.58
CA VAL A 46 -11.49 0.90 5.92
C VAL A 46 -10.32 0.34 6.70
N VAL A 47 -10.31 0.61 8.00
CA VAL A 47 -9.37 0.02 8.96
C VAL A 47 -10.16 -0.88 9.89
N GLU A 48 -9.81 -2.17 9.91
CA GLU A 48 -10.44 -3.18 10.74
C GLU A 48 -9.52 -3.59 11.89
N ALA A 49 -10.01 -3.50 13.10
CA ALA A 49 -9.37 -4.12 14.25
C ALA A 49 -9.84 -5.57 14.35
N VAL A 50 -8.88 -6.49 14.42
CA VAL A 50 -9.14 -7.94 14.47
C VAL A 50 -8.78 -8.46 15.86
N GLY A 51 -9.77 -9.04 16.54
CA GLY A 51 -9.60 -9.79 17.78
C GLY A 51 -9.65 -11.30 17.55
N GLU A 52 -9.54 -12.09 18.60
CA GLU A 52 -9.54 -13.56 18.51
C GLU A 52 -10.85 -14.14 17.94
N LYS A 53 -11.99 -13.54 18.23
CA LYS A 53 -13.32 -14.10 17.89
C LYS A 53 -14.17 -13.18 17.04
N SER A 54 -13.76 -11.94 16.87
CA SER A 54 -14.53 -10.92 16.18
C SER A 54 -13.62 -9.84 15.61
N SER A 55 -14.17 -9.01 14.74
CA SER A 55 -13.48 -7.85 14.19
C SER A 55 -14.47 -6.70 14.03
N LEU A 56 -13.98 -5.47 14.12
CA LEU A 56 -14.79 -4.26 13.93
C LEU A 56 -14.05 -3.29 13.01
N VAL A 57 -14.79 -2.53 12.22
CA VAL A 57 -14.23 -1.41 11.47
C VAL A 57 -14.07 -0.23 12.41
N ILE A 58 -12.84 0.12 12.75
CA ILE A 58 -12.52 1.17 13.71
C ILE A 58 -12.31 2.54 13.08
N ASP A 59 -12.07 2.56 11.76
CA ASP A 59 -11.88 3.79 11.03
C ASP A 59 -12.19 3.60 9.54
N TYR A 60 -12.53 4.68 8.85
CA TYR A 60 -12.70 4.69 7.41
C TYR A 60 -12.44 6.07 6.82
N ASP A 61 -11.92 6.09 5.61
CA ASP A 61 -11.85 7.30 4.81
C ASP A 61 -12.60 7.14 3.48
N TYR A 62 -13.13 8.26 2.97
CA TYR A 62 -13.93 8.29 1.77
C TYR A 62 -13.54 9.49 0.92
N GLN A 63 -12.84 9.23 -0.15
CA GLN A 63 -12.18 10.24 -0.97
C GLN A 63 -12.59 10.15 -2.44
N GLN A 64 -12.15 11.13 -3.23
CA GLN A 64 -12.26 11.07 -4.68
C GLN A 64 -11.55 9.82 -5.22
N ASN A 65 -12.04 9.26 -6.31
CA ASN A 65 -11.55 7.96 -6.83
C ASN A 65 -10.10 7.99 -7.34
N ILE A 66 -9.53 9.18 -7.53
CA ILE A 66 -8.11 9.38 -7.85
C ILE A 66 -7.18 9.29 -6.62
N TYR A 67 -7.74 9.29 -5.40
CA TYR A 67 -6.96 9.18 -4.17
C TYR A 67 -6.29 7.82 -4.07
N ALA A 68 -4.99 7.82 -3.82
CA ALA A 68 -4.19 6.61 -3.84
C ALA A 68 -4.20 5.88 -2.48
N ASP A 69 -4.16 4.55 -2.53
CA ASP A 69 -4.22 3.71 -1.34
C ASP A 69 -2.99 3.93 -0.41
N ASN A 70 -1.80 4.19 -0.98
CA ASN A 70 -0.61 4.55 -0.18
C ASN A 70 -0.73 5.92 0.50
N GLN A 71 -1.45 6.87 -0.10
CA GLN A 71 -1.73 8.15 0.53
C GLN A 71 -2.70 8.00 1.71
N PHE A 72 -3.71 7.14 1.59
CA PHE A 72 -4.58 6.81 2.71
C PHE A 72 -3.79 6.27 3.91
N MET A 73 -2.86 5.34 3.69
CA MET A 73 -2.01 4.80 4.76
C MET A 73 -1.17 5.89 5.41
N LYS A 74 -0.59 6.78 4.60
CA LYS A 74 0.19 7.92 5.09
C LYS A 74 -0.64 8.85 5.98
N ASP A 75 -1.84 9.22 5.53
CA ASP A 75 -2.72 10.11 6.26
C ASP A 75 -3.21 9.46 7.55
N TYR A 76 -3.57 8.16 7.51
CA TYR A 76 -3.97 7.39 8.67
C TYR A 76 -2.87 7.33 9.74
N LEU A 77 -1.62 7.08 9.34
CA LEU A 77 -0.48 7.02 10.27
C LEU A 77 -0.17 8.41 10.86
N ASN A 78 -0.31 9.48 10.08
CA ASN A 78 -0.10 10.85 10.57
C ASN A 78 -1.19 11.32 11.54
N GLU A 79 -2.45 10.90 11.36
CA GLU A 79 -3.58 11.30 12.20
C GLU A 79 -3.65 10.47 13.49
N LYS A 80 -3.33 9.20 13.42
CA LYS A 80 -3.42 8.26 14.54
C LYS A 80 -2.16 8.34 15.39
N LYS A 81 -2.28 8.79 16.64
CA LYS A 81 -1.15 9.00 17.54
C LYS A 81 -0.92 7.86 18.56
N ASP A 82 -1.97 7.12 18.91
CA ASP A 82 -1.94 6.11 19.97
C ASP A 82 -2.20 4.72 19.40
N PHE A 83 -1.13 3.94 19.26
CA PHE A 83 -1.19 2.52 18.98
C PHE A 83 -0.71 1.74 20.19
N SER A 84 -1.33 0.63 20.49
CA SER A 84 -0.87 -0.26 21.57
C SER A 84 0.49 -0.88 21.21
N ASP A 85 1.34 -1.10 22.20
CA ASP A 85 2.62 -1.76 21.99
C ASP A 85 2.45 -3.14 21.35
N GLY A 86 3.31 -3.43 20.36
CA GLY A 86 3.25 -4.68 19.60
C GLY A 86 2.15 -4.74 18.53
N SER A 87 1.43 -3.62 18.28
CA SER A 87 0.46 -3.56 17.21
C SER A 87 1.13 -3.72 15.84
N PHE A 88 0.38 -4.31 14.91
CA PHE A 88 0.80 -4.43 13.52
C PHE A 88 -0.37 -4.11 12.58
N ILE A 89 -0.04 -3.63 11.39
CA ILE A 89 -1.01 -3.35 10.32
C ILE A 89 -0.71 -4.30 9.17
N VAL A 90 -1.73 -5.04 8.73
CA VAL A 90 -1.67 -5.85 7.52
C VAL A 90 -2.48 -5.16 6.42
N ALA A 91 -1.85 -4.92 5.27
CA ALA A 91 -2.48 -4.22 4.17
C ALA A 91 -2.12 -4.87 2.82
N ASP A 92 -2.86 -4.52 1.76
CA ASP A 92 -2.48 -4.90 0.40
C ASP A 92 -1.20 -4.14 -0.04
N GLY A 93 -0.50 -4.67 -1.03
CA GLY A 93 0.71 -4.06 -1.58
C GLY A 93 0.51 -2.64 -2.12
N ALA A 94 -0.72 -2.25 -2.47
CA ALA A 94 -1.05 -0.89 -2.87
C ALA A 94 -0.82 0.17 -1.78
N TYR A 95 -0.85 -0.24 -0.51
CA TYR A 95 -0.59 0.62 0.65
C TYR A 95 0.89 0.71 1.01
N SER A 96 1.75 -0.03 0.30
CA SER A 96 3.19 -0.02 0.54
C SER A 96 3.82 1.32 0.15
N GLY A 97 4.98 1.61 0.73
CA GLY A 97 5.81 2.76 0.41
C GLY A 97 6.88 2.94 1.47
N GLU A 98 8.03 3.47 1.07
CA GLU A 98 9.15 3.72 1.98
C GLU A 98 8.74 4.68 3.10
N GLU A 99 8.00 5.74 2.76
CA GLU A 99 7.50 6.71 3.72
C GLU A 99 6.48 6.09 4.70
N ASN A 100 5.58 5.22 4.22
CA ASN A 100 4.63 4.52 5.07
C ASN A 100 5.33 3.56 6.03
N SER A 101 6.38 2.88 5.57
CA SER A 101 7.22 2.03 6.43
C SER A 101 7.95 2.83 7.50
N ARG A 102 8.47 4.01 7.15
CA ARG A 102 9.13 4.93 8.08
C ARG A 102 8.14 5.44 9.14
N LEU A 103 6.98 5.96 8.72
CA LEU A 103 5.93 6.43 9.61
C LEU A 103 5.43 5.32 10.55
N ALA A 104 5.22 4.11 10.04
CA ALA A 104 4.85 2.98 10.88
C ALA A 104 5.93 2.70 11.95
N SER A 105 7.21 2.73 11.57
CA SER A 105 8.32 2.52 12.51
C SER A 105 8.39 3.62 13.57
N GLU A 106 8.10 4.87 13.23
CA GLU A 106 8.05 6.00 14.19
C GLU A 106 6.95 5.81 15.26
N HIS A 107 5.90 5.07 14.91
CA HIS A 107 4.83 4.67 15.84
C HIS A 107 5.07 3.30 16.51
N ASN A 108 6.25 2.71 16.39
CA ASN A 108 6.53 1.33 16.84
C ASN A 108 5.59 0.28 16.23
N LEU A 109 5.05 0.56 15.05
CA LEU A 109 4.14 -0.32 14.32
C LEU A 109 4.91 -1.16 13.30
N LYS A 110 4.50 -2.41 13.15
CA LYS A 110 4.93 -3.25 12.04
C LYS A 110 3.92 -3.15 10.89
N LEU A 111 4.34 -2.57 9.77
CA LEU A 111 3.55 -2.55 8.54
C LEU A 111 3.88 -3.78 7.68
N VAL A 112 2.90 -4.67 7.51
CA VAL A 112 3.02 -5.89 6.71
C VAL A 112 2.17 -5.75 5.45
N THR A 113 2.81 -5.61 4.29
CA THR A 113 2.13 -5.55 3.00
C THR A 113 2.18 -6.92 2.32
N THR A 114 1.01 -7.48 2.01
CA THR A 114 0.87 -8.90 1.65
C THR A 114 1.11 -9.22 0.18
N ASN A 115 1.09 -8.22 -0.70
CA ASN A 115 1.38 -8.39 -2.10
C ASN A 115 2.59 -7.57 -2.50
N PHE A 116 3.45 -8.17 -3.31
CA PHE A 116 4.56 -7.47 -3.91
C PHE A 116 4.09 -6.80 -5.22
N THR A 117 4.12 -5.48 -5.26
CA THR A 117 3.73 -4.73 -6.46
C THR A 117 4.92 -4.54 -7.41
N GLY A 118 4.67 -4.77 -8.71
CA GLY A 118 5.67 -4.59 -9.76
C GLY A 118 6.65 -5.76 -9.91
N ARG A 119 7.77 -5.52 -10.61
CA ARG A 119 8.76 -6.56 -10.92
C ARG A 119 9.47 -7.03 -9.66
N LYS A 120 9.56 -8.35 -9.47
CA LYS A 120 10.34 -8.95 -8.38
C LYS A 120 11.81 -8.54 -8.48
N PRO A 121 12.39 -8.03 -7.39
CA PRO A 121 13.81 -7.71 -7.36
C PRO A 121 14.66 -8.98 -7.31
N ASP A 122 15.93 -8.87 -7.70
CA ASP A 122 16.87 -9.92 -7.38
C ASP A 122 17.26 -9.83 -5.90
N GLU A 123 17.22 -10.97 -5.22
CA GLU A 123 17.45 -11.06 -3.77
C GLU A 123 18.86 -10.65 -3.35
N ILE A 124 19.85 -10.70 -4.28
CA ILE A 124 21.22 -10.26 -3.98
C ILE A 124 21.29 -8.82 -3.48
N TYR A 125 20.35 -7.98 -3.90
CA TYR A 125 20.32 -6.57 -3.50
C TYR A 125 19.96 -6.37 -2.02
N ALA A 126 19.33 -7.33 -1.37
CA ALA A 126 19.02 -7.22 0.06
C ALA A 126 20.25 -7.08 0.97
N ASP A 127 21.38 -7.63 0.52
CA ASP A 127 22.66 -7.60 1.26
C ASP A 127 23.54 -6.40 0.90
N PHE A 128 23.06 -5.53 0.01
CA PHE A 128 23.78 -4.30 -0.29
C PHE A 128 23.59 -3.30 0.86
N VAL A 129 24.70 -2.72 1.30
CA VAL A 129 24.70 -1.76 2.41
C VAL A 129 24.91 -0.35 1.86
N PHE A 130 24.03 0.55 2.25
CA PHE A 130 24.08 1.97 1.92
C PHE A 130 24.41 2.80 3.15
N THR A 131 24.77 4.05 2.92
CA THR A 131 24.79 5.09 3.97
C THR A 131 23.39 5.32 4.53
N ASP A 132 23.29 5.89 5.74
CA ASP A 132 22.00 6.10 6.43
C ASP A 132 21.04 7.02 5.64
N ASP A 133 21.57 7.92 4.83
CA ASP A 133 20.80 8.77 3.93
C ASP A 133 20.33 8.08 2.63
N GLY A 134 20.71 6.80 2.44
CA GLY A 134 20.34 5.98 1.30
C GLY A 134 20.97 6.39 -0.04
N LYS A 135 21.97 7.30 -0.05
CA LYS A 135 22.52 7.85 -1.28
C LYS A 135 23.71 7.08 -1.83
N TYR A 136 24.58 6.59 -0.95
CA TYR A 136 25.84 6.00 -1.36
C TYR A 136 25.92 4.53 -0.99
N LEU A 137 26.37 3.70 -1.94
CA LEU A 137 26.65 2.30 -1.68
C LEU A 137 27.95 2.15 -0.88
N VAL A 138 27.86 1.51 0.29
CA VAL A 138 29.01 1.24 1.18
C VAL A 138 29.62 -0.13 0.90
N LYS A 139 28.76 -1.16 0.71
CA LYS A 139 29.22 -2.54 0.44
C LYS A 139 28.24 -3.26 -0.48
N CYS A 140 28.78 -4.08 -1.39
CA CYS A 140 27.97 -5.02 -2.18
C CYS A 140 27.75 -6.35 -1.42
N LYS A 141 26.98 -7.26 -2.00
CA LYS A 141 26.74 -8.61 -1.43
C LYS A 141 28.02 -9.39 -1.15
N ASN A 142 29.03 -9.27 -2.00
CA ASN A 142 30.33 -9.91 -1.82
C ASN A 142 31.23 -9.17 -0.80
N LYS A 143 30.67 -8.24 -0.03
CA LYS A 143 31.35 -7.41 0.98
C LYS A 143 32.46 -6.49 0.43
N CYS A 144 32.55 -6.35 -0.90
CA CYS A 144 33.48 -5.41 -1.51
C CYS A 144 32.99 -3.97 -1.29
N VAL A 145 33.95 -3.10 -0.95
CA VAL A 145 33.73 -1.66 -0.80
C VAL A 145 34.06 -0.98 -2.13
N PRO A 146 33.21 -0.12 -2.68
CA PRO A 146 33.52 0.62 -3.89
C PRO A 146 34.72 1.57 -3.65
N GLU A 147 35.57 1.75 -4.64
CA GLU A 147 36.67 2.75 -4.63
C GLU A 147 36.10 4.18 -4.73
N ASP A 148 34.96 4.31 -5.43
CA ASP A 148 34.29 5.57 -5.64
C ASP A 148 32.80 5.33 -5.76
N CYS A 149 31.98 6.28 -5.28
CA CYS A 149 30.54 6.17 -5.31
C CYS A 149 29.91 7.56 -5.51
N ILE A 150 29.11 7.69 -6.54
CA ILE A 150 28.46 8.94 -6.93
C ILE A 150 26.95 8.76 -6.83
N TYR A 151 26.24 9.70 -6.22
CA TYR A 151 24.80 9.72 -6.24
C TYR A 151 24.28 10.45 -7.48
N ASP A 152 23.39 9.81 -8.22
CA ASP A 152 22.67 10.36 -9.38
C ASP A 152 21.26 10.78 -8.95
N PRO A 153 21.02 12.08 -8.66
CA PRO A 153 19.72 12.54 -8.20
C PRO A 153 18.63 12.48 -9.27
N GLY A 154 18.99 12.50 -10.56
CA GLY A 154 18.03 12.42 -11.66
C GLY A 154 17.35 11.05 -11.76
N ASN A 155 18.02 9.99 -11.34
CA ASN A 155 17.53 8.62 -11.37
C ASN A 155 17.38 8.00 -9.97
N ASP A 156 17.63 8.76 -8.91
CA ASP A 156 17.58 8.31 -7.51
C ASP A 156 18.34 7.00 -7.30
N ARG A 157 19.61 6.99 -7.67
CA ARG A 157 20.47 5.80 -7.60
C ARG A 157 21.93 6.14 -7.29
N SER A 158 22.60 5.17 -6.72
CA SER A 158 24.01 5.17 -6.46
C SER A 158 24.77 4.55 -7.66
N VAL A 159 25.80 5.19 -8.11
CA VAL A 159 26.71 4.70 -9.15
C VAL A 159 28.05 4.39 -8.47
N ALA A 160 28.29 3.13 -8.19
CA ALA A 160 29.47 2.65 -7.48
C ALA A 160 30.52 2.09 -8.47
N TYR A 161 31.77 2.34 -8.18
CA TYR A 161 32.90 1.87 -8.96
C TYR A 161 33.79 0.95 -8.12
N PHE A 162 34.08 -0.23 -8.64
CA PHE A 162 34.87 -1.28 -7.99
C PHE A 162 36.12 -1.61 -8.79
N ARG A 163 37.08 -2.25 -8.17
CA ARG A 163 38.21 -2.86 -8.86
C ARG A 163 37.77 -4.01 -9.74
N ILE A 164 38.46 -4.20 -10.84
CA ILE A 164 38.17 -5.34 -11.73
C ILE A 164 38.35 -6.66 -10.96
N SER A 165 39.40 -6.79 -10.14
CA SER A 165 39.67 -7.97 -9.31
C SER A 165 38.53 -8.33 -8.35
N ASP A 166 37.78 -7.36 -7.85
CA ASP A 166 36.67 -7.58 -6.90
C ASP A 166 35.44 -8.19 -7.58
N CYS A 167 35.28 -7.96 -8.87
CA CYS A 167 34.10 -8.36 -9.64
C CYS A 167 34.38 -9.48 -10.66
N GLU A 168 35.62 -9.69 -11.10
CA GLU A 168 35.96 -10.67 -12.14
C GLU A 168 35.66 -12.10 -11.69
N GLY A 169 36.10 -12.47 -10.48
CA GLY A 169 35.86 -13.77 -9.83
C GLY A 169 34.64 -13.80 -8.89
N CYS A 170 33.79 -12.79 -8.91
CA CYS A 170 32.68 -12.70 -7.97
C CYS A 170 31.59 -13.76 -8.26
N PRO A 171 31.18 -14.57 -7.27
CA PRO A 171 30.15 -15.61 -7.45
C PRO A 171 28.76 -15.03 -7.80
N TYR A 172 28.55 -13.74 -7.55
CA TYR A 172 27.31 -13.04 -7.85
C TYR A 172 27.35 -12.23 -9.14
N LYS A 173 28.41 -12.34 -9.95
CA LYS A 173 28.64 -11.54 -11.15
C LYS A 173 27.47 -11.58 -12.14
N GLU A 174 26.96 -12.77 -12.43
CA GLU A 174 25.85 -12.95 -13.39
C GLU A 174 24.54 -12.31 -12.89
N ARG A 175 24.23 -12.45 -11.61
CA ARG A 175 23.03 -11.86 -11.00
C ARG A 175 23.20 -10.37 -10.78
N CYS A 176 24.37 -9.93 -10.34
CA CYS A 176 24.69 -8.54 -10.12
C CYS A 176 24.73 -7.73 -11.42
N GLN A 177 25.18 -8.33 -12.52
CA GLN A 177 25.34 -7.72 -13.84
C GLN A 177 26.09 -6.37 -13.80
N PRO A 178 27.31 -6.31 -13.23
CA PRO A 178 28.10 -5.10 -13.22
C PRO A 178 28.66 -4.81 -14.61
N ARG A 179 28.82 -3.54 -14.94
CA ARG A 179 29.38 -3.11 -16.21
C ARG A 179 30.91 -2.96 -16.11
N PHE A 180 31.65 -3.80 -16.81
CA PHE A 180 33.11 -3.72 -16.90
C PHE A 180 33.53 -2.56 -17.84
N LEU A 181 34.34 -1.67 -17.32
CA LEU A 181 35.00 -0.60 -18.05
C LEU A 181 36.48 -0.95 -18.22
N LYS A 182 37.30 -0.10 -18.90
CA LYS A 182 38.71 -0.38 -19.16
C LYS A 182 39.54 -0.53 -17.87
N THR A 183 39.28 0.28 -16.86
CA THR A 183 40.08 0.36 -15.62
C THR A 183 39.34 0.02 -14.35
N ARG A 184 37.99 -0.05 -14.39
CA ARG A 184 37.13 -0.26 -13.23
C ARG A 184 35.81 -0.91 -13.61
N VAL A 185 35.06 -1.35 -12.64
CA VAL A 185 33.71 -1.94 -12.82
C VAL A 185 32.68 -1.00 -12.27
N ARG A 186 31.67 -0.67 -13.05
CA ARG A 186 30.55 0.20 -12.66
C ARG A 186 29.33 -0.63 -12.28
N LYS A 187 28.71 -0.31 -11.14
CA LYS A 187 27.42 -0.84 -10.71
C LYS A 187 26.49 0.28 -10.33
N GLU A 188 25.29 0.25 -10.89
CA GLU A 188 24.19 1.15 -10.55
C GLU A 188 23.18 0.40 -9.69
N VAL A 189 22.77 0.99 -8.57
CA VAL A 189 21.79 0.42 -7.67
C VAL A 189 21.08 1.54 -6.91
N SER A 190 19.76 1.42 -6.72
CA SER A 190 18.99 2.36 -5.91
C SER A 190 18.73 1.80 -4.50
N TRP A 191 18.63 2.67 -3.53
CA TRP A 191 18.18 2.32 -2.17
C TRP A 191 16.83 1.59 -2.20
N LYS A 192 15.90 2.04 -3.04
CA LYS A 192 14.60 1.39 -3.28
C LYS A 192 14.73 -0.07 -3.71
N SER A 193 15.70 -0.39 -4.55
CA SER A 193 15.96 -1.79 -4.97
C SER A 193 16.37 -2.67 -3.79
N VAL A 194 17.16 -2.13 -2.88
CA VAL A 194 17.58 -2.82 -1.63
C VAL A 194 16.38 -3.04 -0.72
N GLY A 195 15.60 -2.00 -0.45
CA GLY A 195 14.39 -2.10 0.37
C GLY A 195 13.39 -3.13 -0.18
N ARG A 196 13.18 -3.12 -1.51
CA ARG A 196 12.31 -4.11 -2.18
C ARG A 196 12.84 -5.53 -2.09
N ALA A 197 14.16 -5.73 -2.20
CA ALA A 197 14.78 -7.05 -2.07
C ALA A 197 14.66 -7.57 -0.62
N LYS A 198 14.87 -6.71 0.38
CA LYS A 198 14.64 -7.05 1.79
C LYS A 198 13.18 -7.42 2.07
N GLN A 199 12.23 -6.63 1.55
CA GLN A 199 10.81 -6.93 1.65
C GLN A 199 10.49 -8.29 1.01
N PHE A 200 11.02 -8.58 -0.16
CA PHE A 200 10.80 -9.84 -0.85
C PHE A 200 11.35 -11.05 -0.06
N GLN A 201 12.53 -10.91 0.55
CA GLN A 201 13.08 -11.94 1.45
C GLN A 201 12.20 -12.11 2.70
N TYR A 202 11.78 -11.01 3.31
CA TYR A 202 10.88 -11.05 4.47
C TYR A 202 9.57 -11.79 4.16
N MET A 203 9.01 -11.61 2.96
CA MET A 203 7.79 -12.29 2.52
C MET A 203 7.93 -13.82 2.38
N GLN A 204 9.15 -14.35 2.44
CA GLN A 204 9.42 -15.80 2.40
C GLN A 204 9.60 -16.39 3.79
N THR A 205 9.52 -15.60 4.85
CA THR A 205 9.69 -16.05 6.23
C THR A 205 8.38 -16.65 6.80
N GLU A 206 8.50 -17.53 7.78
CA GLU A 206 7.37 -18.07 8.55
C GLU A 206 6.62 -16.94 9.27
N GLU A 207 7.35 -15.99 9.84
CA GLU A 207 6.80 -14.82 10.51
C GLU A 207 5.86 -14.03 9.58
N PHE A 208 6.28 -13.78 8.34
CA PHE A 208 5.41 -13.14 7.37
C PHE A 208 4.15 -13.96 7.10
N SER A 209 4.27 -15.27 6.99
CA SER A 209 3.15 -16.17 6.74
C SER A 209 2.09 -16.09 7.84
N GLU A 210 2.50 -15.92 9.10
CA GLU A 210 1.57 -15.71 10.22
C GLU A 210 0.77 -14.41 10.07
N TYR A 211 1.42 -13.30 9.75
CA TYR A 211 0.72 -12.03 9.50
C TYR A 211 -0.14 -12.07 8.24
N ALA A 212 0.33 -12.73 7.18
CA ALA A 212 -0.41 -12.83 5.92
C ALA A 212 -1.76 -13.56 6.05
N LYS A 213 -1.95 -14.39 7.07
CA LYS A 213 -3.24 -15.04 7.36
C LYS A 213 -4.36 -14.02 7.62
N PHE A 214 -4.03 -12.87 8.18
CA PHE A 214 -5.01 -11.79 8.43
C PHE A 214 -5.49 -11.13 7.14
N ARG A 215 -4.79 -11.28 6.01
CA ARG A 215 -5.19 -10.73 4.71
C ARG A 215 -6.56 -11.20 4.25
N ASN A 216 -6.92 -12.46 4.53
CA ASN A 216 -8.21 -12.99 4.12
C ASN A 216 -9.37 -12.20 4.73
N GLY A 217 -9.18 -11.64 5.94
CA GLY A 217 -10.12 -10.70 6.56
C GLY A 217 -10.19 -9.37 5.82
N VAL A 218 -9.06 -8.80 5.40
CA VAL A 218 -8.97 -7.52 4.70
C VAL A 218 -9.81 -7.50 3.40
N GLU A 219 -9.83 -8.58 2.65
CA GLU A 219 -10.64 -8.70 1.42
C GLU A 219 -12.12 -8.99 1.69
N ALA A 220 -12.44 -9.56 2.85
CA ALA A 220 -13.82 -9.93 3.21
C ALA A 220 -14.71 -8.71 3.41
N ILE A 221 -14.23 -7.67 4.10
CA ILE A 221 -15.01 -6.46 4.40
C ILE A 221 -15.44 -5.70 3.14
N PRO A 222 -14.57 -5.34 2.20
CA PRO A 222 -14.99 -4.70 0.94
C PRO A 222 -15.98 -5.55 0.14
N SER A 223 -15.80 -6.87 0.11
CA SER A 223 -16.71 -7.79 -0.56
C SER A 223 -18.09 -7.80 0.11
N LEU A 224 -18.12 -7.84 1.43
CA LEU A 224 -19.36 -7.83 2.22
C LEU A 224 -20.11 -6.50 2.08
N LEU A 225 -19.41 -5.38 2.16
CA LEU A 225 -19.96 -4.04 1.95
C LEU A 225 -20.60 -3.90 0.57
N ARG A 226 -19.97 -4.44 -0.47
CA ARG A 226 -20.53 -4.43 -1.83
C ARG A 226 -21.75 -5.34 -1.97
N ARG A 227 -21.63 -6.61 -1.54
CA ARG A 227 -22.65 -7.62 -1.79
C ARG A 227 -23.90 -7.46 -0.92
N ARG A 228 -23.71 -7.18 0.37
CA ARG A 228 -24.80 -7.11 1.35
C ARG A 228 -25.30 -5.70 1.58
N TYR A 229 -24.39 -4.73 1.57
CA TYR A 229 -24.73 -3.34 1.92
C TYR A 229 -24.79 -2.42 0.69
N HIS A 230 -24.48 -2.92 -0.51
CA HIS A 230 -24.61 -2.23 -1.79
C HIS A 230 -23.93 -0.86 -1.83
N VAL A 231 -22.71 -0.76 -1.26
CA VAL A 231 -21.94 0.49 -1.22
C VAL A 231 -21.44 0.96 -2.60
N ASP A 232 -21.54 0.14 -3.62
CA ASP A 232 -21.30 0.47 -5.03
C ASP A 232 -22.51 1.13 -5.72
N LYS A 233 -23.66 1.17 -5.07
CA LYS A 233 -24.93 1.73 -5.57
C LYS A 233 -25.50 2.76 -4.58
N ILE A 234 -24.71 3.77 -4.26
CA ILE A 234 -25.11 4.83 -3.32
C ILE A 234 -26.15 5.74 -3.98
N PRO A 235 -27.34 5.94 -3.37
CA PRO A 235 -28.44 6.67 -3.98
C PRO A 235 -28.35 8.20 -3.81
N VAL A 236 -27.21 8.71 -3.33
CA VAL A 236 -26.98 10.14 -3.08
C VAL A 236 -25.74 10.63 -3.82
N HIS A 237 -25.67 11.92 -4.10
CA HIS A 237 -24.57 12.57 -4.81
C HIS A 237 -23.84 13.56 -3.89
N GLY A 238 -22.57 13.87 -4.24
CA GLY A 238 -21.68 14.75 -3.53
C GLY A 238 -20.90 14.04 -2.41
N LYS A 239 -19.60 14.33 -2.31
CA LYS A 239 -18.64 13.67 -1.40
C LYS A 239 -19.16 13.58 0.05
N LYS A 240 -19.71 14.67 0.58
CA LYS A 240 -20.19 14.70 1.98
C LYS A 240 -21.33 13.72 2.25
N ARG A 241 -22.33 13.68 1.36
CA ARG A 241 -23.50 12.81 1.52
C ARG A 241 -23.14 11.34 1.29
N THR A 242 -22.35 11.06 0.27
CA THR A 242 -21.88 9.70 -0.03
C THR A 242 -20.99 9.15 1.05
N ARG A 243 -20.08 9.97 1.62
CA ARG A 243 -19.28 9.58 2.81
C ARG A 243 -20.15 9.22 4.00
N LEU A 244 -21.15 10.04 4.31
CA LEU A 244 -22.08 9.78 5.42
C LEU A 244 -22.86 8.48 5.20
N PHE A 245 -23.37 8.28 3.98
CA PHE A 245 -24.09 7.06 3.63
C PHE A 245 -23.20 5.82 3.73
N PHE A 246 -21.96 5.89 3.28
CA PHE A 246 -20.97 4.84 3.42
C PHE A 246 -20.70 4.52 4.90
N GLY A 247 -20.53 5.55 5.74
CA GLY A 247 -20.36 5.38 7.19
C GLY A 247 -21.53 4.67 7.87
N PHE A 248 -22.80 4.97 7.48
CA PHE A 248 -23.95 4.23 7.99
C PHE A 248 -23.95 2.75 7.57
N LYS A 249 -23.41 2.42 6.38
CA LYS A 249 -23.27 1.01 5.97
C LYS A 249 -22.21 0.28 6.79
N ILE A 250 -21.12 0.97 7.14
CA ILE A 250 -20.10 0.45 8.06
C ILE A 250 -20.71 0.21 9.44
N ALA A 251 -21.42 1.19 10.00
CA ALA A 251 -22.07 1.04 11.29
C ALA A 251 -23.06 -0.14 11.29
N ALA A 252 -23.86 -0.30 10.24
CA ALA A 252 -24.78 -1.44 10.11
C ALA A 252 -24.04 -2.79 10.05
N LEU A 253 -22.86 -2.84 9.40
CA LEU A 253 -22.00 -4.01 9.40
C LEU A 253 -21.50 -4.34 10.80
N ASP A 254 -21.00 -3.34 11.54
CA ASP A 254 -20.44 -3.54 12.88
C ASP A 254 -21.53 -3.92 13.90
N PHE A 255 -22.72 -3.34 13.80
CA PHE A 255 -23.86 -3.78 14.60
C PHE A 255 -24.23 -5.23 14.33
N GLN A 256 -24.20 -5.68 13.08
CA GLN A 256 -24.45 -7.08 12.76
C GLN A 256 -23.37 -7.99 13.36
N LYS A 257 -22.09 -7.62 13.25
CA LYS A 257 -20.98 -8.37 13.86
C LYS A 257 -21.13 -8.44 15.39
N LEU A 258 -21.53 -7.36 16.03
CA LEU A 258 -21.78 -7.32 17.46
C LEU A 258 -22.92 -8.26 17.86
N LEU A 259 -24.03 -8.27 17.13
CA LEU A 259 -25.15 -9.19 17.35
C LEU A 259 -24.72 -10.65 17.18
N ASP A 260 -23.97 -10.96 16.13
CA ASP A 260 -23.47 -12.31 15.88
C ASP A 260 -22.53 -12.76 17.01
N TYR A 261 -21.69 -11.86 17.52
CA TYR A 261 -20.82 -12.12 18.65
C TYR A 261 -21.61 -12.38 19.94
N THR A 262 -22.58 -11.54 20.29
CA THR A 262 -23.43 -11.72 21.49
C THR A 262 -24.23 -13.01 21.42
N ASN A 263 -24.85 -13.31 20.28
CA ASN A 263 -25.57 -14.58 20.08
C ASN A 263 -24.66 -15.80 20.23
N SER A 264 -23.41 -15.72 19.79
CA SER A 264 -22.45 -16.81 19.98
C SER A 264 -22.09 -17.04 21.45
N LEU A 265 -21.99 -15.97 22.25
CA LEU A 265 -21.77 -16.06 23.69
C LEU A 265 -22.96 -16.70 24.41
N ASP A 266 -24.18 -16.32 24.04
CA ASP A 266 -25.38 -16.88 24.64
C ASP A 266 -25.54 -18.38 24.32
N SER A 267 -25.25 -18.79 23.09
CA SER A 267 -25.26 -20.22 22.72
C SER A 267 -24.20 -21.04 23.48
N TYR A 268 -23.01 -20.45 23.70
CA TYR A 268 -21.95 -21.08 24.48
C TYR A 268 -22.31 -21.20 25.97
N ALA A 269 -22.95 -20.18 26.52
CA ALA A 269 -23.42 -20.17 27.91
C ALA A 269 -24.55 -21.18 28.15
N SER A 270 -25.48 -21.37 27.17
CA SER A 270 -26.55 -22.35 27.24
C SER A 270 -26.04 -23.79 27.20
N ASN A 271 -25.01 -24.05 26.34
CA ASN A 271 -24.40 -25.38 26.24
C ASN A 271 -23.61 -25.79 27.50
N LYS A 272 -23.09 -24.81 28.28
CA LYS A 272 -22.42 -25.09 29.57
C LYS A 272 -23.38 -25.41 30.69
N LYS A 273 -24.67 -25.00 30.61
CA LYS A 273 -25.68 -25.29 31.62
C LYS A 273 -26.33 -26.66 31.44
N THR A 274 -26.12 -27.30 30.31
CA THR A 274 -26.66 -28.62 29.98
C THR A 274 -25.66 -29.75 30.04
N ALA A 275 -24.39 -29.47 30.40
CA ALA A 275 -23.32 -30.44 30.67
C ALA A 275 -22.95 -30.42 32.17
#